data_452a5c61a9074ab68ec620f92a39da5d
#
_entry.id   452a5c61a9074ab68ec620f92a39da5d
#
_cell.length_a   1.000
_cell.length_b   1.000
_cell.length_c   1.000
_cell.angle_alpha   90.00
_cell.angle_beta   90.00
_cell.angle_gamma   90.00
#
_symmetry.space_group_name_H-M   'P 1'
#
loop_
_entity.id
_entity.type
_entity.pdbx_description
1 polymer ?
#
loop_
_entity_poly.entity_id
_entity_poly.type
_entity_poly.pdbx_seq_one_letter_code
_entity_poly.pdbx_strand_id
1 'polypeptide(L)'
;MHFDSFVIKDSEGINFAKLSGDDNIIHINKTAGYNSMYGCNITHGVLVILKFLKKIKLIKNYSFITIQFQKGFRYNIEIRIKKIKKDKSKIVYELIQQNEVKANIEIGLFPKKFLIQNFQRITFKKNYFVSKKIKKKFTCSYIPSELKTALCYLSKYVGTVYPGKNSLIKEINIFNNKTDITNRISLNSSLLGKVFTLIANVLTYKNYNIEFKTMIRPILKIKLSKLNKEILKEVNLIKENILIIGASSGIGNDLLKLFLNNKKIEIIGTYYKNKIRENRKNLIIKKLNIENDLKIIYDIIKKFNPIIIYYFPTPKIYFKSIKDINLIKQYKKYFIRIPIKIIKFASNFKSKFFYPLTTYNNASSPYSLIKSEAEKKINRLKKLDIKINMLKIPGVNTKQNLSLLGDKLPNFRDLMMKKKEILNKVLFKN
;
A
#
# COMPACT_ATOMS: atom_id res chain seq x y z
N MET A 1 7.68 31.08 -13.99
CA MET A 1 8.60 29.95 -14.26
C MET A 1 7.87 28.94 -15.16
N HIS A 2 8.30 28.78 -16.40
CA HIS A 2 7.78 27.73 -17.26
C HIS A 2 8.35 26.40 -16.80
N PHE A 3 7.49 25.53 -16.24
CA PHE A 3 7.87 24.15 -15.94
C PHE A 3 7.57 23.30 -17.17
N ASP A 4 8.58 22.58 -17.66
CA ASP A 4 8.33 21.49 -18.57
C ASP A 4 7.48 20.44 -17.87
N SER A 5 6.47 19.90 -18.56
CA SER A 5 5.60 18.88 -17.97
C SER A 5 5.22 17.81 -19.00
N PHE A 6 4.72 16.69 -18.49
CA PHE A 6 4.16 15.61 -19.29
C PHE A 6 3.11 14.82 -18.51
N VAL A 7 2.25 14.14 -19.26
CA VAL A 7 1.25 13.21 -18.69
C VAL A 7 1.54 11.82 -19.23
N ILE A 8 1.32 10.80 -18.40
CA ILE A 8 1.35 9.40 -18.80
C ILE A 8 -0.08 8.86 -18.70
N LYS A 9 -0.66 8.45 -19.83
CA LYS A 9 -2.01 7.88 -19.90
C LYS A 9 -2.01 6.40 -19.48
N ASP A 10 -3.13 5.89 -18.95
CA ASP A 10 -3.31 4.46 -18.65
C ASP A 10 -2.97 3.56 -19.85
N SER A 11 -3.39 3.98 -21.05
CA SER A 11 -3.11 3.24 -22.30
C SER A 11 -1.62 3.15 -22.62
N GLU A 12 -0.84 4.16 -22.27
CA GLU A 12 0.63 4.13 -22.46
C GLU A 12 1.28 3.13 -21.49
N GLY A 13 0.78 3.04 -20.25
CA GLY A 13 1.22 2.04 -19.26
C GLY A 13 0.95 0.61 -19.73
N ILE A 14 -0.26 0.34 -20.24
CA ILE A 14 -0.62 -0.96 -20.82
C ILE A 14 0.25 -1.30 -22.04
N ASN A 15 0.47 -0.34 -22.92
CA ASN A 15 1.35 -0.52 -24.09
C ASN A 15 2.81 -0.76 -23.67
N PHE A 16 3.28 -0.05 -22.66
CA PHE A 16 4.63 -0.27 -22.12
C PHE A 16 4.78 -1.66 -21.53
N ALA A 17 3.79 -2.14 -20.76
CA ALA A 17 3.79 -3.51 -20.23
C ALA A 17 3.91 -4.55 -21.34
N LYS A 18 3.13 -4.43 -22.42
CA LYS A 18 3.19 -5.33 -23.57
C LYS A 18 4.54 -5.30 -24.30
N LEU A 19 5.15 -4.13 -24.39
CA LEU A 19 6.40 -3.93 -25.13
C LEU A 19 7.62 -4.34 -24.30
N SER A 20 7.68 -3.96 -23.03
CA SER A 20 8.78 -4.29 -22.13
C SER A 20 8.71 -5.72 -21.60
N GLY A 21 7.51 -6.30 -21.55
CA GLY A 21 7.23 -7.55 -20.87
C GLY A 21 7.13 -7.40 -19.34
N ASP A 22 7.01 -6.17 -18.82
CA ASP A 22 6.73 -5.89 -17.41
C ASP A 22 5.21 -5.85 -17.20
N ASP A 23 4.62 -7.00 -16.97
CA ASP A 23 3.18 -7.19 -16.76
C ASP A 23 2.77 -7.15 -15.28
N ASN A 24 3.58 -6.49 -14.44
CA ASN A 24 3.28 -6.38 -13.01
C ASN A 24 1.91 -5.71 -12.81
N ILE A 25 1.00 -6.45 -12.19
CA ILE A 25 -0.43 -6.09 -12.06
C ILE A 25 -0.68 -4.76 -11.37
N ILE A 26 0.27 -4.25 -10.56
CA ILE A 26 0.15 -2.95 -9.90
C ILE A 26 0.08 -1.80 -10.91
N HIS A 27 0.61 -1.99 -12.10
CA HIS A 27 0.65 -1.01 -13.17
C HIS A 27 -0.55 -1.08 -14.11
N ILE A 28 -1.12 -2.28 -14.32
CA ILE A 28 -2.09 -2.53 -15.40
C ILE A 28 -3.48 -2.96 -14.92
N ASN A 29 -3.61 -3.42 -13.67
CA ASN A 29 -4.89 -3.91 -13.14
C ASN A 29 -5.44 -2.95 -12.08
N LYS A 30 -6.58 -2.31 -12.35
CA LYS A 30 -7.22 -1.31 -11.47
C LYS A 30 -7.52 -1.87 -10.07
N THR A 31 -7.99 -3.11 -9.98
CA THR A 31 -8.28 -3.75 -8.69
C THR A 31 -7.01 -4.01 -7.88
N ALA A 32 -5.95 -4.48 -8.53
CA ALA A 32 -4.65 -4.66 -7.88
C ALA A 32 -4.05 -3.33 -7.42
N GLY A 33 -4.11 -2.31 -8.27
CA GLY A 33 -3.70 -0.95 -7.93
C GLY A 33 -4.47 -0.38 -6.74
N TYR A 34 -5.81 -0.50 -6.74
CA TYR A 34 -6.64 -0.09 -5.62
C TYR A 34 -6.28 -0.82 -4.33
N ASN A 35 -5.99 -2.10 -4.39
CA ASN A 35 -5.60 -2.92 -3.24
C ASN A 35 -4.13 -2.75 -2.84
N SER A 36 -3.36 -1.94 -3.55
CA SER A 36 -1.99 -1.61 -3.20
C SER A 36 -1.92 -0.48 -2.15
N MET A 37 -0.71 -0.22 -1.65
CA MET A 37 -0.43 0.91 -0.75
C MET A 37 -0.71 2.29 -1.40
N TYR A 38 -0.86 2.36 -2.71
CA TYR A 38 -1.10 3.61 -3.44
C TYR A 38 -2.58 3.92 -3.64
N GLY A 39 -3.47 2.94 -3.42
CA GLY A 39 -4.92 3.08 -3.62
C GLY A 39 -5.35 3.28 -5.08
N CYS A 40 -4.42 3.10 -6.03
CA CYS A 40 -4.65 3.19 -7.47
C CYS A 40 -3.51 2.51 -8.22
N ASN A 41 -3.65 2.34 -9.54
CA ASN A 41 -2.51 1.97 -10.38
C ASN A 41 -1.46 3.07 -10.34
N ILE A 42 -0.20 2.65 -10.36
CA ILE A 42 0.95 3.54 -10.50
C ILE A 42 1.63 3.28 -11.85
N THR A 43 2.28 4.31 -12.38
CA THR A 43 3.05 4.17 -13.63
C THR A 43 4.30 3.30 -13.39
N HIS A 44 4.75 2.62 -14.44
CA HIS A 44 6.07 1.99 -14.42
C HIS A 44 7.14 3.07 -14.23
N GLY A 45 8.03 2.89 -13.27
CA GLY A 45 9.10 3.86 -13.01
C GLY A 45 9.98 4.09 -14.23
N VAL A 46 10.29 3.03 -14.98
CA VAL A 46 11.06 3.13 -16.22
C VAL A 46 10.33 3.93 -17.30
N LEU A 47 9.00 3.81 -17.42
CA LEU A 47 8.23 4.62 -18.37
C LEU A 47 8.30 6.11 -18.02
N VAL A 48 8.26 6.44 -16.71
CA VAL A 48 8.45 7.84 -16.24
C VAL A 48 9.83 8.35 -16.66
N ILE A 49 10.89 7.56 -16.45
CA ILE A 49 12.27 7.92 -16.84
C ILE A 49 12.35 8.17 -18.36
N LEU A 50 11.83 7.27 -19.17
CA LEU A 50 11.88 7.41 -20.64
C LEU A 50 11.14 8.67 -21.12
N LYS A 51 9.98 9.00 -20.52
CA LYS A 51 9.24 10.23 -20.84
C LYS A 51 10.00 11.47 -20.39
N PHE A 52 10.60 11.45 -19.20
CA PHE A 52 11.43 12.54 -18.70
C PHE A 52 12.64 12.79 -19.60
N LEU A 53 13.44 11.75 -19.91
CA LEU A 53 14.62 11.87 -20.75
C LEU A 53 14.28 12.39 -22.17
N LYS A 54 13.13 11.96 -22.71
CA LYS A 54 12.61 12.49 -23.96
C LYS A 54 12.30 13.99 -23.86
N LYS A 55 11.64 14.41 -22.77
CA LYS A 55 11.18 15.79 -22.61
C LYS A 55 12.33 16.78 -22.43
N ILE A 56 13.37 16.39 -21.67
CA ILE A 56 14.55 17.24 -21.46
C ILE A 56 15.54 17.22 -22.63
N LYS A 57 15.28 16.42 -23.68
CA LYS A 57 16.20 16.20 -24.80
C LYS A 57 17.59 15.83 -24.27
N LEU A 58 17.70 14.62 -23.68
CA LEU A 58 18.89 14.15 -22.97
C LEU A 58 20.21 14.53 -23.68
N ILE A 59 21.12 15.16 -22.94
CA ILE A 59 22.44 15.58 -23.43
C ILE A 59 23.27 14.34 -23.80
N LYS A 60 23.88 14.33 -25.00
CA LYS A 60 24.66 13.17 -25.49
C LYS A 60 25.89 12.83 -24.65
N ASN A 61 26.46 13.80 -23.97
CA ASN A 61 27.75 13.69 -23.24
C ASN A 61 27.59 13.52 -21.73
N TYR A 62 26.57 12.79 -21.25
CA TYR A 62 26.46 12.45 -19.84
C TYR A 62 27.32 11.21 -19.51
N SER A 63 27.84 11.15 -18.29
CA SER A 63 28.59 10.01 -17.76
C SER A 63 27.70 9.14 -16.87
N PHE A 64 26.79 9.75 -16.11
CA PHE A 64 25.86 9.00 -15.26
C PHE A 64 24.50 9.68 -15.14
N ILE A 65 23.47 8.89 -14.80
CA ILE A 65 22.13 9.37 -14.41
C ILE A 65 21.75 8.62 -13.14
N THR A 66 21.47 9.36 -12.07
CA THR A 66 20.93 8.82 -10.83
C THR A 66 19.47 9.19 -10.69
N ILE A 67 18.61 8.23 -10.42
CA ILE A 67 17.17 8.43 -10.21
C ILE A 67 16.80 7.84 -8.84
N GLN A 68 16.21 8.65 -7.97
CA GLN A 68 15.71 8.23 -6.67
C GLN A 68 14.21 8.43 -6.59
N PHE A 69 13.46 7.33 -6.51
CA PHE A 69 12.01 7.34 -6.35
C PHE A 69 11.64 7.49 -4.87
N GLN A 70 10.87 8.52 -4.56
CA GLN A 70 10.32 8.76 -3.22
C GLN A 70 8.91 8.19 -3.08
N LYS A 71 8.09 8.33 -4.14
CA LYS A 71 6.70 7.89 -4.18
C LYS A 71 6.32 7.44 -5.58
N GLY A 72 5.28 6.60 -5.71
CA GLY A 72 4.74 6.19 -7.00
C GLY A 72 4.06 7.33 -7.75
N PHE A 73 4.18 7.34 -9.07
CA PHE A 73 3.47 8.25 -9.95
C PHE A 73 2.12 7.65 -10.36
N ARG A 74 1.12 8.50 -10.56
CA ARG A 74 -0.23 8.12 -11.00
C ARG A 74 -0.40 8.41 -12.47
N TYR A 75 -1.21 7.59 -13.14
CA TYR A 75 -1.64 7.85 -14.51
C TYR A 75 -2.58 9.06 -14.61
N ASN A 76 -2.65 9.65 -15.79
CA ASN A 76 -3.57 10.75 -16.16
C ASN A 76 -3.43 12.01 -15.29
N ILE A 77 -2.33 12.16 -14.60
CA ILE A 77 -2.02 13.34 -13.78
C ILE A 77 -0.70 13.92 -14.27
N GLU A 78 -0.68 15.22 -14.42
CA GLU A 78 0.50 15.97 -14.88
C GLU A 78 1.69 15.74 -13.93
N ILE A 79 2.86 15.51 -14.55
CA ILE A 79 4.17 15.43 -13.90
C ILE A 79 4.94 16.66 -14.33
N ARG A 80 5.24 17.55 -13.40
CA ARG A 80 6.04 18.76 -13.64
C ARG A 80 7.51 18.46 -13.40
N ILE A 81 8.36 18.99 -14.29
CA ILE A 81 9.81 18.90 -14.20
C ILE A 81 10.33 20.20 -13.64
N LYS A 82 10.93 20.18 -12.45
CA LYS A 82 11.58 21.34 -11.85
C LYS A 82 13.08 21.13 -11.90
N LYS A 83 13.79 22.02 -12.59
CA LYS A 83 15.24 22.06 -12.58
C LYS A 83 15.70 22.80 -11.30
N ILE A 84 16.44 22.10 -10.45
CA ILE A 84 16.85 22.61 -9.14
C ILE A 84 18.22 23.27 -9.24
N LYS A 85 19.17 22.59 -9.90
CA LYS A 85 20.54 23.03 -10.01
C LYS A 85 21.13 22.70 -11.37
N LYS A 86 21.95 23.58 -11.89
CA LYS A 86 22.83 23.31 -13.02
C LYS A 86 24.19 23.92 -12.71
N ASP A 87 25.21 23.09 -12.68
CA ASP A 87 26.60 23.55 -12.63
C ASP A 87 27.44 22.84 -13.72
N LYS A 88 28.76 23.09 -13.73
CA LYS A 88 29.68 22.47 -14.72
C LYS A 88 29.75 20.95 -14.61
N SER A 89 29.39 20.38 -13.48
CA SER A 89 29.52 18.94 -13.20
C SER A 89 28.23 18.17 -13.36
N LYS A 90 27.06 18.78 -13.07
CA LYS A 90 25.79 18.09 -13.00
C LYS A 90 24.56 18.98 -13.16
N ILE A 91 23.44 18.34 -13.50
CA ILE A 91 22.11 18.94 -13.53
C ILE A 91 21.20 18.12 -12.62
N VAL A 92 20.45 18.79 -11.75
CA VAL A 92 19.53 18.16 -10.81
C VAL A 92 18.10 18.57 -11.12
N TYR A 93 17.20 17.60 -11.16
CA TYR A 93 15.78 17.78 -11.39
C TYR A 93 14.94 17.13 -10.30
N GLU A 94 13.79 17.73 -10.04
CA GLU A 94 12.68 17.09 -9.30
C GLU A 94 11.51 16.82 -10.22
N LEU A 95 10.95 15.63 -10.13
CA LEU A 95 9.66 15.29 -10.74
C LEU A 95 8.56 15.43 -9.70
N ILE A 96 7.64 16.37 -9.96
CA ILE A 96 6.59 16.77 -9.02
C ILE A 96 5.23 16.36 -9.58
N GLN A 97 4.43 15.70 -8.77
CA GLN A 97 3.05 15.35 -9.09
C GLN A 97 2.15 15.62 -7.89
N GLN A 98 1.03 16.32 -8.09
CA GLN A 98 0.10 16.70 -7.01
C GLN A 98 0.80 17.49 -5.87
N ASN A 99 1.69 18.43 -6.23
CA ASN A 99 2.50 19.25 -5.32
C ASN A 99 3.43 18.46 -4.38
N GLU A 100 3.76 17.22 -4.74
CA GLU A 100 4.71 16.39 -4.01
C GLU A 100 5.88 16.00 -4.92
N VAL A 101 7.11 16.06 -4.41
CA VAL A 101 8.27 15.48 -5.08
C VAL A 101 8.12 13.97 -5.09
N LYS A 102 8.08 13.36 -6.27
CA LYS A 102 7.96 11.92 -6.46
C LYS A 102 9.29 11.25 -6.81
N ALA A 103 10.19 11.98 -7.48
CA ALA A 103 11.54 11.50 -7.76
C ALA A 103 12.51 12.67 -7.87
N ASN A 104 13.77 12.39 -7.49
CA ASN A 104 14.92 13.23 -7.77
C ASN A 104 15.76 12.60 -8.87
N ILE A 105 16.26 13.41 -9.79
CA ILE A 105 17.10 12.96 -10.90
C ILE A 105 18.34 13.83 -10.99
N GLU A 106 19.51 13.21 -11.02
CA GLU A 106 20.79 13.85 -11.20
C GLU A 106 21.43 13.33 -12.50
N ILE A 107 21.85 14.22 -13.38
CA ILE A 107 22.57 13.92 -14.62
C ILE A 107 23.95 14.53 -14.50
N GLY A 108 24.99 13.69 -14.46
CA GLY A 108 26.36 14.12 -14.29
C GLY A 108 27.20 14.00 -15.58
N LEU A 109 28.14 14.93 -15.74
CA LEU A 109 29.02 14.99 -16.90
C LEU A 109 30.38 14.28 -16.65
N PHE A 110 30.77 14.15 -15.41
CA PHE A 110 32.01 13.48 -15.01
C PHE A 110 31.76 12.07 -14.47
N PRO A 111 32.72 11.13 -14.64
CA PRO A 111 32.57 9.77 -14.12
C PRO A 111 32.35 9.73 -12.62
N LYS A 112 31.41 8.92 -12.17
CA LYS A 112 31.17 8.61 -10.76
C LYS A 112 31.62 7.17 -10.51
N LYS A 113 32.33 6.93 -9.39
CA LYS A 113 32.76 5.55 -9.04
C LYS A 113 31.57 4.67 -8.70
N PHE A 114 31.63 3.41 -9.10
CA PHE A 114 30.71 2.35 -8.68
C PHE A 114 30.70 2.24 -7.15
N LEU A 115 29.54 2.20 -6.55
CA LEU A 115 29.37 2.14 -5.09
C LEU A 115 29.31 0.72 -4.53
N ILE A 116 29.13 -0.29 -5.39
CA ILE A 116 28.86 -1.66 -4.95
C ILE A 116 29.99 -2.56 -5.38
N GLN A 117 30.77 -3.09 -4.42
CA GLN A 117 31.98 -3.86 -4.71
C GLN A 117 31.82 -5.38 -4.60
N ASN A 118 30.80 -5.92 -3.94
CA ASN A 118 30.64 -7.37 -3.75
C ASN A 118 29.26 -7.87 -4.14
N PHE A 119 29.17 -8.50 -5.30
CA PHE A 119 27.94 -9.14 -5.79
C PHE A 119 28.05 -10.66 -5.79
N GLN A 120 27.02 -11.34 -5.29
CA GLN A 120 26.82 -12.74 -5.61
C GLN A 120 26.21 -12.86 -7.01
N ARG A 121 26.87 -13.58 -7.89
CA ARG A 121 26.43 -13.81 -9.27
C ARG A 121 25.22 -14.74 -9.29
N ILE A 122 24.05 -14.22 -9.62
CA ILE A 122 22.87 -15.05 -9.87
C ILE A 122 22.77 -15.28 -11.38
N THR A 123 23.06 -16.50 -11.82
CA THR A 123 22.99 -16.88 -13.24
C THR A 123 21.56 -17.30 -13.57
N PHE A 124 20.86 -16.58 -14.44
CA PHE A 124 19.54 -16.95 -14.91
C PHE A 124 19.63 -17.73 -16.22
N LYS A 125 19.00 -18.92 -16.24
CA LYS A 125 19.05 -19.88 -17.37
C LYS A 125 18.17 -19.53 -18.58
N LYS A 126 17.48 -18.38 -18.64
CA LYS A 126 16.57 -18.04 -19.76
C LYS A 126 16.99 -16.77 -20.49
N ASN A 127 17.05 -16.88 -21.83
CA ASN A 127 17.19 -15.73 -22.72
C ASN A 127 15.94 -14.85 -22.67
N TYR A 128 16.03 -13.69 -22.00
CA TYR A 128 14.96 -12.71 -21.92
C TYR A 128 15.08 -11.70 -23.05
N PHE A 129 14.35 -11.92 -24.13
CA PHE A 129 14.30 -10.95 -25.24
C PHE A 129 13.20 -9.92 -24.99
N VAL A 130 13.58 -8.67 -25.05
CA VAL A 130 12.63 -7.56 -25.21
C VAL A 130 12.20 -7.52 -26.67
N SER A 131 10.92 -7.42 -26.95
CA SER A 131 10.37 -7.46 -28.30
C SER A 131 11.05 -6.47 -29.25
N LYS A 132 11.39 -6.91 -30.49
CA LYS A 132 11.92 -6.02 -31.56
C LYS A 132 11.01 -4.81 -31.84
N LYS A 133 9.70 -4.89 -31.55
CA LYS A 133 8.72 -3.79 -31.68
C LYS A 133 8.98 -2.62 -30.72
N ILE A 134 9.68 -2.82 -29.59
CA ILE A 134 10.08 -1.72 -28.68
C ILE A 134 10.98 -0.73 -29.40
N LYS A 135 11.88 -1.22 -30.25
CA LYS A 135 12.79 -0.38 -31.01
C LYS A 135 12.07 0.67 -31.86
N LYS A 136 10.91 0.32 -32.46
CA LYS A 136 10.14 1.23 -33.35
C LYS A 136 9.21 2.19 -32.61
N LYS A 137 8.54 1.79 -31.54
CA LYS A 137 7.45 2.59 -30.94
C LYS A 137 7.91 3.64 -29.91
N PHE A 138 9.09 3.46 -29.30
CA PHE A 138 9.74 4.46 -28.45
C PHE A 138 10.89 5.17 -29.19
N THR A 139 10.80 5.32 -30.51
CA THR A 139 11.77 6.06 -31.31
C THR A 139 11.79 7.52 -30.84
N CYS A 140 12.83 7.87 -30.13
CA CYS A 140 13.18 9.21 -29.79
C CYS A 140 14.69 9.36 -30.07
N SER A 141 15.06 10.28 -30.96
CA SER A 141 16.45 10.52 -31.34
C SER A 141 17.34 10.95 -30.18
N TYR A 142 16.75 11.48 -29.11
CA TYR A 142 17.48 11.98 -27.95
C TYR A 142 17.85 10.89 -26.90
N ILE A 143 17.31 9.68 -27.00
CA ILE A 143 17.66 8.58 -26.08
C ILE A 143 18.31 7.47 -26.88
N PRO A 144 19.56 7.08 -26.57
CA PRO A 144 20.22 5.97 -27.26
C PRO A 144 19.38 4.69 -27.23
N SER A 145 19.37 3.95 -28.32
CA SER A 145 18.56 2.73 -28.48
C SER A 145 18.93 1.67 -27.47
N GLU A 146 20.23 1.60 -27.14
CA GLU A 146 20.83 0.70 -26.17
C GLU A 146 20.32 1.01 -24.74
N LEU A 147 20.31 2.29 -24.36
CA LEU A 147 19.78 2.72 -23.06
C LEU A 147 18.30 2.39 -22.92
N LYS A 148 17.48 2.66 -23.98
CA LYS A 148 16.06 2.28 -23.99
C LYS A 148 15.87 0.79 -23.76
N THR A 149 16.67 -0.01 -24.44
CA THR A 149 16.64 -1.46 -24.34
C THR A 149 17.04 -1.92 -22.96
N ALA A 150 18.14 -1.40 -22.40
CA ALA A 150 18.60 -1.72 -21.06
C ALA A 150 17.55 -1.39 -19.97
N LEU A 151 16.92 -0.21 -20.07
CA LEU A 151 15.85 0.21 -19.16
C LEU A 151 14.59 -0.69 -19.25
N CYS A 152 14.21 -1.13 -20.46
CA CYS A 152 13.12 -2.07 -20.63
C CYS A 152 13.44 -3.44 -20.04
N TYR A 153 14.67 -3.93 -20.18
CA TYR A 153 15.12 -5.16 -19.52
C TYR A 153 15.06 -5.03 -18.00
N LEU A 154 15.54 -3.90 -17.45
CA LEU A 154 15.45 -3.61 -16.03
C LEU A 154 14.00 -3.66 -15.53
N SER A 155 13.06 -2.99 -16.21
CA SER A 155 11.66 -3.00 -15.84
C SER A 155 11.08 -4.42 -15.82
N LYS A 156 11.28 -5.18 -16.90
CA LYS A 156 10.85 -6.57 -17.02
C LYS A 156 11.43 -7.42 -15.90
N TYR A 157 12.74 -7.32 -15.69
CA TYR A 157 13.44 -8.11 -14.69
C TYR A 157 12.88 -7.86 -13.29
N VAL A 158 12.80 -6.59 -12.89
CA VAL A 158 12.29 -6.21 -11.57
C VAL A 158 10.82 -6.57 -11.40
N GLY A 159 9.99 -6.32 -12.39
CA GLY A 159 8.55 -6.50 -12.29
C GLY A 159 8.08 -7.96 -12.36
N THR A 160 8.84 -8.83 -13.06
CA THR A 160 8.36 -10.18 -13.38
C THR A 160 9.29 -11.31 -12.98
N VAL A 161 10.60 -11.06 -12.82
CA VAL A 161 11.61 -12.10 -12.55
C VAL A 161 12.11 -12.02 -11.13
N TYR A 162 12.89 -10.98 -10.81
CA TYR A 162 13.49 -10.81 -9.49
C TYR A 162 13.67 -9.34 -9.13
N PRO A 163 13.16 -8.91 -7.99
CA PRO A 163 12.38 -9.66 -6.99
C PRO A 163 10.95 -10.04 -7.41
N GLY A 164 10.47 -9.57 -8.59
CA GLY A 164 9.18 -9.95 -9.15
C GLY A 164 8.00 -9.08 -8.68
N LYS A 165 6.78 -9.61 -8.78
CA LYS A 165 5.51 -8.88 -8.68
C LYS A 165 5.30 -8.01 -7.44
N ASN A 166 6.02 -8.25 -6.35
CA ASN A 166 5.90 -7.47 -5.12
C ASN A 166 7.03 -6.45 -4.92
N SER A 167 7.85 -6.23 -5.93
CA SER A 167 8.96 -5.29 -5.86
C SER A 167 8.58 -3.86 -6.22
N LEU A 168 9.38 -2.93 -5.75
CA LEU A 168 9.36 -1.52 -6.10
C LEU A 168 10.80 -1.05 -6.33
N ILE A 169 11.03 -0.35 -7.40
CA ILE A 169 12.33 0.29 -7.66
C ILE A 169 12.44 1.52 -6.75
N LYS A 170 13.52 1.60 -5.98
CA LYS A 170 13.82 2.72 -5.10
C LYS A 170 14.83 3.67 -5.72
N GLU A 171 15.83 3.14 -6.38
CA GLU A 171 16.93 3.91 -6.97
C GLU A 171 17.44 3.21 -8.24
N ILE A 172 17.86 4.02 -9.21
CA ILE A 172 18.54 3.56 -10.43
C ILE A 172 19.73 4.49 -10.67
N ASN A 173 20.91 3.91 -10.84
CA ASN A 173 22.11 4.60 -11.26
C ASN A 173 22.56 4.04 -12.62
N ILE A 174 22.54 4.86 -13.64
CA ILE A 174 22.91 4.50 -15.01
C ILE A 174 24.30 5.08 -15.29
N PHE A 175 25.24 4.23 -15.63
CA PHE A 175 26.59 4.63 -16.01
C PHE A 175 26.80 4.34 -17.50
N ASN A 176 27.31 5.34 -18.19
CA ASN A 176 27.66 5.23 -19.63
C ASN A 176 29.18 4.99 -19.74
N ASN A 177 29.58 3.73 -19.86
CA ASN A 177 30.99 3.35 -20.03
C ASN A 177 31.31 3.26 -21.51
N LYS A 178 32.03 4.23 -22.04
CA LYS A 178 32.37 4.29 -23.47
C LYS A 178 33.28 3.13 -23.97
N THR A 179 33.87 2.36 -23.07
CA THR A 179 34.93 1.38 -23.37
C THR A 179 34.49 -0.08 -23.34
N ASP A 180 33.42 -0.43 -22.66
CA ASP A 180 33.03 -1.84 -22.52
C ASP A 180 31.77 -2.18 -23.32
N ILE A 181 31.98 -2.75 -24.50
CA ILE A 181 30.88 -3.26 -25.33
C ILE A 181 30.66 -4.74 -25.02
N THR A 182 29.82 -5.03 -24.02
CA THR A 182 29.37 -6.41 -23.79
C THR A 182 27.98 -6.64 -24.38
N ASN A 183 27.87 -7.64 -25.26
CA ASN A 183 26.57 -8.05 -25.82
C ASN A 183 25.75 -8.94 -24.86
N ARG A 184 26.28 -9.24 -23.67
CA ARG A 184 25.65 -10.12 -22.69
C ARG A 184 24.97 -9.29 -21.62
N ILE A 185 23.72 -9.69 -21.25
CA ILE A 185 23.06 -9.17 -20.08
C ILE A 185 23.58 -9.96 -18.89
N SER A 186 24.27 -9.31 -17.98
CA SER A 186 24.62 -9.89 -16.70
C SER A 186 23.83 -9.22 -15.59
N LEU A 187 23.38 -10.00 -14.61
CA LEU A 187 22.63 -9.56 -13.46
C LEU A 187 23.27 -10.13 -12.21
N ASN A 188 23.70 -9.22 -11.35
CA ASN A 188 24.27 -9.57 -10.06
C ASN A 188 23.40 -8.95 -8.96
N SER A 189 23.20 -9.64 -7.84
CA SER A 189 22.38 -9.13 -6.75
C SER A 189 23.04 -9.34 -5.40
N SER A 190 22.78 -8.41 -4.47
CA SER A 190 23.15 -8.53 -3.07
C SER A 190 22.01 -8.10 -2.16
N LEU A 191 21.87 -8.75 -1.02
CA LEU A 191 20.88 -8.40 -0.01
C LEU A 191 21.46 -7.31 0.90
N LEU A 192 20.82 -6.16 0.97
CA LEU A 192 21.20 -5.04 1.82
C LEU A 192 20.23 -4.89 2.98
N GLY A 193 20.75 -5.06 4.20
CA GLY A 193 20.02 -4.74 5.43
C GLY A 193 19.15 -5.85 6.00
N LYS A 194 19.02 -5.83 7.35
CA LYS A 194 18.26 -6.82 8.13
C LYS A 194 16.78 -6.44 8.34
N VAL A 195 16.42 -5.16 8.20
CA VAL A 195 15.08 -4.64 8.56
C VAL A 195 14.16 -4.54 7.35
N PHE A 196 14.70 -4.13 6.21
CA PHE A 196 13.97 -4.06 4.95
C PHE A 196 14.64 -5.02 3.96
N THR A 197 13.84 -5.76 3.20
CA THR A 197 14.39 -6.55 2.11
C THR A 197 14.71 -5.59 0.96
N LEU A 198 15.87 -4.95 1.07
CA LEU A 198 16.43 -4.10 0.04
C LEU A 198 17.47 -4.91 -0.73
N ILE A 199 17.28 -5.01 -2.02
CA ILE A 199 18.15 -5.76 -2.92
C ILE A 199 18.83 -4.77 -3.85
N ALA A 200 20.16 -4.78 -3.86
CA ALA A 200 20.94 -4.08 -4.85
C ALA A 200 21.27 -5.04 -6.00
N ASN A 201 21.13 -4.54 -7.21
CA ASN A 201 21.36 -5.31 -8.42
C ASN A 201 22.17 -4.48 -9.41
N VAL A 202 22.92 -5.14 -10.28
CA VAL A 202 23.58 -4.52 -11.44
C VAL A 202 23.16 -5.24 -12.71
N LEU A 203 22.69 -4.47 -13.68
CA LEU A 203 22.41 -4.92 -15.02
C LEU A 203 23.44 -4.29 -15.97
N THR A 204 24.19 -5.11 -16.68
CA THR A 204 25.13 -4.68 -17.73
C THR A 204 24.54 -5.01 -19.09
N TYR A 205 24.47 -4.02 -19.97
CA TYR A 205 24.04 -4.20 -21.34
C TYR A 205 24.78 -3.22 -22.27
N LYS A 206 25.58 -3.75 -23.18
CA LYS A 206 26.48 -2.98 -24.04
C LYS A 206 27.35 -2.03 -23.19
N ASN A 207 27.36 -0.74 -23.54
CA ASN A 207 28.10 0.31 -22.84
C ASN A 207 27.39 0.85 -21.58
N TYR A 208 26.29 0.24 -21.14
CA TYR A 208 25.55 0.67 -19.96
C TYR A 208 25.70 -0.31 -18.81
N ASN A 209 26.12 0.21 -17.66
CA ASN A 209 26.02 -0.45 -16.38
C ASN A 209 24.92 0.24 -15.56
N ILE A 210 23.92 -0.52 -15.14
CA ILE A 210 22.79 0.02 -14.39
C ILE A 210 22.77 -0.65 -13.02
N GLU A 211 23.16 0.11 -11.99
CA GLU A 211 22.91 -0.28 -10.61
C GLU A 211 21.51 0.12 -10.22
N PHE A 212 20.78 -0.75 -9.51
CA PHE A 212 19.46 -0.40 -9.02
C PHE A 212 19.16 -1.07 -7.69
N LYS A 213 18.44 -0.35 -6.84
CA LYS A 213 17.96 -0.84 -5.55
C LYS A 213 16.47 -1.07 -5.62
N THR A 214 16.04 -2.25 -5.22
CA THR A 214 14.64 -2.65 -5.16
C THR A 214 14.23 -2.98 -3.74
N MET A 215 12.99 -2.66 -3.39
CA MET A 215 12.36 -3.07 -2.15
C MET A 215 11.37 -4.19 -2.45
N ILE A 216 11.41 -5.27 -1.67
CA ILE A 216 10.38 -6.31 -1.73
C ILE A 216 9.29 -5.94 -0.73
N ARG A 217 8.05 -5.90 -1.20
CA ARG A 217 6.88 -5.85 -0.33
C ARG A 217 6.55 -7.27 0.11
N PRO A 218 6.50 -7.55 1.40
CA PRO A 218 6.18 -8.89 1.87
C PRO A 218 4.76 -9.30 1.43
N ILE A 219 4.61 -10.58 1.09
CA ILE A 219 3.29 -11.18 0.86
C ILE A 219 2.70 -11.48 2.23
N LEU A 220 1.53 -10.90 2.51
CA LEU A 220 0.84 -11.15 3.76
C LEU A 220 0.29 -12.59 3.78
N LYS A 221 0.97 -13.47 4.49
CA LYS A 221 0.48 -14.81 4.85
C LYS A 221 -0.21 -14.72 6.20
N ILE A 222 -1.55 -14.71 6.21
CA ILE A 222 -2.31 -14.68 7.45
C ILE A 222 -2.48 -16.13 7.91
N LYS A 223 -1.64 -16.56 8.84
CA LYS A 223 -1.84 -17.80 9.61
C LYS A 223 -2.51 -17.42 10.92
N LEU A 224 -3.76 -17.84 11.12
CA LEU A 224 -4.46 -17.62 12.39
C LEU A 224 -4.05 -18.70 13.38
N SER A 225 -3.60 -18.31 14.55
CA SER A 225 -3.32 -19.21 15.66
C SER A 225 -4.61 -19.89 16.15
N LYS A 226 -4.50 -21.12 16.64
CA LYS A 226 -5.62 -21.77 17.33
C LYS A 226 -5.96 -20.99 18.60
N LEU A 227 -7.24 -20.84 18.89
CA LEU A 227 -7.71 -20.23 20.13
C LEU A 227 -7.44 -21.16 21.31
N ASN A 228 -6.98 -20.60 22.43
CA ASN A 228 -6.85 -21.37 23.65
C ASN A 228 -8.23 -21.59 24.33
N LYS A 229 -8.31 -22.58 25.20
CA LYS A 229 -9.56 -22.94 25.91
C LYS A 229 -10.06 -21.81 26.82
N GLU A 230 -9.17 -21.01 27.38
CA GLU A 230 -9.52 -19.89 28.28
C GLU A 230 -10.28 -18.81 27.52
N ILE A 231 -9.78 -18.38 26.35
CA ILE A 231 -10.47 -17.38 25.52
C ILE A 231 -11.85 -17.91 25.09
N LEU A 232 -11.95 -19.19 24.75
CA LEU A 232 -13.24 -19.78 24.39
C LEU A 232 -14.22 -19.80 25.58
N LYS A 233 -13.77 -20.09 26.81
CA LYS A 233 -14.58 -19.96 28.02
C LYS A 233 -15.08 -18.51 28.17
N GLU A 234 -14.18 -17.53 28.04
CA GLU A 234 -14.52 -16.11 28.15
C GLU A 234 -15.55 -15.65 27.12
N VAL A 235 -15.41 -16.08 25.87
CA VAL A 235 -16.36 -15.77 24.79
C VAL A 235 -17.74 -16.38 25.08
N ASN A 236 -17.79 -17.58 25.63
CA ASN A 236 -19.05 -18.28 25.96
C ASN A 236 -19.81 -17.67 27.15
N LEU A 237 -19.18 -16.75 27.91
CA LEU A 237 -19.85 -16.01 28.99
C LEU A 237 -20.65 -14.78 28.46
N ILE A 238 -20.44 -14.40 27.19
CA ILE A 238 -21.19 -13.30 26.57
C ILE A 238 -22.64 -13.78 26.36
N LYS A 239 -23.59 -12.96 26.81
CA LYS A 239 -25.03 -13.23 26.68
C LYS A 239 -25.70 -12.32 25.65
N GLU A 240 -25.09 -11.18 25.35
CA GLU A 240 -25.61 -10.21 24.41
C GLU A 240 -25.37 -10.65 22.96
N ASN A 241 -26.30 -10.33 22.08
CA ASN A 241 -26.12 -10.49 20.64
C ASN A 241 -24.98 -9.59 20.12
N ILE A 242 -24.40 -9.92 18.99
CA ILE A 242 -23.22 -9.22 18.46
C ILE A 242 -23.47 -8.72 17.06
N LEU A 243 -23.27 -7.42 16.85
CA LEU A 243 -23.20 -6.80 15.53
C LEU A 243 -21.76 -6.43 15.19
N ILE A 244 -21.22 -7.01 14.11
CA ILE A 244 -19.90 -6.66 13.58
C ILE A 244 -20.09 -5.93 12.27
N ILE A 245 -19.91 -4.61 12.31
CA ILE A 245 -19.95 -3.78 11.12
C ILE A 245 -18.57 -3.85 10.45
N GLY A 246 -18.50 -4.40 9.21
CA GLY A 246 -17.25 -4.64 8.51
C GLY A 246 -16.59 -5.98 8.86
N ALA A 247 -17.38 -7.05 8.94
CA ALA A 247 -16.95 -8.40 9.35
C ALA A 247 -16.24 -9.22 8.24
N SER A 248 -16.15 -8.72 7.01
CA SER A 248 -15.68 -9.54 5.88
C SER A 248 -14.17 -9.71 5.78
N SER A 249 -13.38 -8.90 6.50
CA SER A 249 -11.91 -8.95 6.43
C SER A 249 -11.26 -8.30 7.64
N GLY A 250 -9.94 -8.56 7.82
CA GLY A 250 -9.13 -7.96 8.87
C GLY A 250 -9.64 -8.26 10.28
N ILE A 251 -9.55 -7.28 11.17
CA ILE A 251 -9.92 -7.41 12.58
C ILE A 251 -11.39 -7.86 12.75
N GLY A 252 -12.30 -7.28 11.95
CA GLY A 252 -13.72 -7.66 12.01
C GLY A 252 -13.95 -9.13 11.68
N ASN A 253 -13.20 -9.71 10.73
CA ASN A 253 -13.28 -11.13 10.41
C ASN A 253 -12.64 -12.01 11.50
N ASP A 254 -11.56 -11.56 12.12
CA ASP A 254 -10.94 -12.27 13.23
C ASP A 254 -11.90 -12.36 14.43
N LEU A 255 -12.62 -11.28 14.74
CA LEU A 255 -13.65 -11.26 15.80
C LEU A 255 -14.88 -12.07 15.41
N LEU A 256 -15.32 -12.01 14.15
CA LEU A 256 -16.42 -12.87 13.69
C LEU A 256 -16.10 -14.35 13.97
N LYS A 257 -14.92 -14.81 13.57
CA LYS A 257 -14.48 -16.19 13.81
C LYS A 257 -14.31 -16.54 15.30
N LEU A 258 -13.96 -15.56 16.11
CA LEU A 258 -13.89 -15.72 17.55
C LEU A 258 -15.28 -15.97 18.15
N PHE A 259 -16.22 -15.07 17.86
CA PHE A 259 -17.57 -15.12 18.45
C PHE A 259 -18.44 -16.26 17.91
N LEU A 260 -18.20 -16.75 16.71
CA LEU A 260 -18.89 -17.93 16.17
C LEU A 260 -18.71 -19.22 16.99
N ASN A 261 -17.77 -19.23 17.95
CA ASN A 261 -17.64 -20.32 18.92
C ASN A 261 -18.72 -20.29 20.01
N ASN A 262 -19.34 -19.13 20.27
CA ASN A 262 -20.47 -19.02 21.19
C ASN A 262 -21.79 -19.29 20.44
N LYS A 263 -22.35 -20.48 20.63
CA LYS A 263 -23.59 -20.91 19.96
C LYS A 263 -24.87 -20.36 20.60
N LYS A 264 -24.75 -19.67 21.76
CA LYS A 264 -25.92 -19.20 22.56
C LYS A 264 -26.40 -17.83 22.14
N ILE A 265 -25.66 -17.10 21.30
CA ILE A 265 -25.96 -15.74 20.88
C ILE A 265 -26.08 -15.65 19.38
N GLU A 266 -26.83 -14.68 18.88
CA GLU A 266 -26.87 -14.35 17.46
C GLU A 266 -25.77 -13.36 17.10
N ILE A 267 -25.14 -13.60 15.96
CA ILE A 267 -24.06 -12.78 15.43
C ILE A 267 -24.48 -12.24 14.09
N ILE A 268 -24.51 -10.91 13.98
CA ILE A 268 -24.82 -10.22 12.75
C ILE A 268 -23.52 -9.67 12.17
N GLY A 269 -23.10 -10.23 11.03
CA GLY A 269 -21.91 -9.78 10.30
C GLY A 269 -22.29 -8.97 9.07
N THR A 270 -21.73 -7.76 8.93
CA THR A 270 -21.99 -6.97 7.73
C THR A 270 -20.79 -6.95 6.79
N TYR A 271 -21.05 -6.83 5.49
CA TYR A 271 -20.06 -6.67 4.45
C TYR A 271 -20.52 -5.69 3.37
N TYR A 272 -19.59 -5.11 2.62
CA TYR A 272 -19.93 -4.26 1.48
C TYR A 272 -19.59 -4.94 0.14
N LYS A 273 -18.29 -5.06 -0.20
CA LYS A 273 -17.84 -5.62 -1.49
C LYS A 273 -17.48 -7.11 -1.41
N ASN A 274 -16.83 -7.52 -0.32
CA ASN A 274 -16.36 -8.89 -0.14
C ASN A 274 -17.34 -9.64 0.74
N LYS A 275 -18.03 -10.63 0.17
CA LYS A 275 -19.00 -11.46 0.92
C LYS A 275 -18.30 -12.25 2.03
N ILE A 276 -18.94 -12.35 3.19
CA ILE A 276 -18.55 -13.25 4.28
C ILE A 276 -18.79 -14.67 3.81
N ARG A 277 -17.79 -15.56 3.97
CA ARG A 277 -17.85 -16.95 3.50
C ARG A 277 -18.25 -17.95 4.59
N GLU A 278 -18.29 -17.51 5.84
CA GLU A 278 -18.70 -18.35 6.97
C GLU A 278 -20.18 -18.70 6.85
N ASN A 279 -20.52 -19.96 7.16
CA ASN A 279 -21.90 -20.45 7.22
C ASN A 279 -22.13 -21.14 8.55
N ARG A 280 -22.91 -20.53 9.44
CA ARG A 280 -23.24 -21.03 10.79
C ARG A 280 -24.66 -20.68 11.13
N LYS A 281 -25.37 -21.55 11.88
CA LYS A 281 -26.78 -21.36 12.25
C LYS A 281 -27.03 -20.04 13.01
N ASN A 282 -26.09 -19.62 13.85
CA ASN A 282 -26.15 -18.40 14.65
C ASN A 282 -25.55 -17.17 13.97
N LEU A 283 -25.33 -17.19 12.64
CA LEU A 283 -24.77 -16.10 11.87
C LEU A 283 -25.76 -15.53 10.86
N ILE A 284 -26.08 -14.27 11.02
CA ILE A 284 -26.88 -13.49 10.07
C ILE A 284 -25.92 -12.61 9.27
N ILE A 285 -25.93 -12.74 7.93
CA ILE A 285 -25.06 -11.97 7.04
C ILE A 285 -25.88 -10.91 6.33
N LYS A 286 -25.45 -9.65 6.43
CA LYS A 286 -26.10 -8.51 5.77
C LYS A 286 -25.13 -7.76 4.87
N LYS A 287 -25.54 -7.51 3.60
CA LYS A 287 -24.82 -6.59 2.72
C LYS A 287 -25.17 -5.16 3.13
N LEU A 288 -24.17 -4.30 3.27
CA LEU A 288 -24.35 -2.95 3.81
C LEU A 288 -23.33 -1.99 3.21
N ASN A 289 -23.79 -0.91 2.62
CA ASN A 289 -22.98 0.27 2.37
C ASN A 289 -23.14 1.24 3.54
N ILE A 290 -22.17 1.27 4.44
CA ILE A 290 -22.21 2.09 5.67
C ILE A 290 -22.47 3.58 5.40
N GLU A 291 -22.21 4.08 4.20
CA GLU A 291 -22.43 5.49 3.84
C GLU A 291 -23.90 5.84 3.63
N ASN A 292 -24.71 4.86 3.20
CA ASN A 292 -26.07 5.07 2.75
C ASN A 292 -27.11 4.30 3.59
N ASP A 293 -26.70 3.16 4.18
CA ASP A 293 -27.63 2.18 4.71
C ASP A 293 -27.69 2.18 6.25
N LEU A 294 -27.55 3.34 6.91
CA LEU A 294 -27.58 3.44 8.38
C LEU A 294 -28.90 2.94 8.98
N LYS A 295 -30.02 3.07 8.25
CA LYS A 295 -31.33 2.56 8.68
C LYS A 295 -31.27 1.06 9.00
N ILE A 296 -30.59 0.28 8.16
CA ILE A 296 -30.42 -1.18 8.37
C ILE A 296 -29.71 -1.45 9.72
N ILE A 297 -28.72 -0.63 10.08
CA ILE A 297 -28.03 -0.77 11.37
C ILE A 297 -28.99 -0.44 12.53
N TYR A 298 -29.78 0.60 12.40
CA TYR A 298 -30.75 1.00 13.42
C TYR A 298 -31.81 -0.09 13.64
N ASP A 299 -32.32 -0.69 12.57
CA ASP A 299 -33.27 -1.79 12.64
C ASP A 299 -32.68 -3.03 13.29
N ILE A 300 -31.39 -3.34 13.01
CA ILE A 300 -30.67 -4.42 13.69
C ILE A 300 -30.55 -4.14 15.19
N ILE A 301 -30.15 -2.93 15.58
CA ILE A 301 -30.00 -2.55 17.00
C ILE A 301 -31.35 -2.69 17.73
N LYS A 302 -32.43 -2.23 17.17
CA LYS A 302 -33.79 -2.38 17.73
C LYS A 302 -34.18 -3.85 17.91
N LYS A 303 -33.98 -4.66 16.86
CA LYS A 303 -34.41 -6.06 16.82
C LYS A 303 -33.66 -6.96 17.78
N PHE A 304 -32.33 -6.77 17.92
CA PHE A 304 -31.41 -7.71 18.60
C PHE A 304 -30.91 -7.17 19.93
N ASN A 305 -31.57 -6.19 20.52
CA ASN A 305 -31.22 -5.66 21.84
C ASN A 305 -31.47 -6.68 22.96
N PRO A 306 -30.51 -6.86 23.95
CA PRO A 306 -29.25 -6.14 24.12
C PRO A 306 -28.17 -6.58 23.12
N ILE A 307 -27.36 -5.63 22.62
CA ILE A 307 -26.38 -5.89 21.57
C ILE A 307 -25.02 -5.24 21.83
N ILE A 308 -23.92 -5.95 21.47
CA ILE A 308 -22.57 -5.40 21.41
C ILE A 308 -22.24 -5.06 19.98
N ILE A 309 -21.90 -3.81 19.72
CA ILE A 309 -21.61 -3.29 18.37
C ILE A 309 -20.11 -3.11 18.22
N TYR A 310 -19.50 -3.81 17.26
CA TYR A 310 -18.11 -3.66 16.85
C TYR A 310 -18.02 -2.92 15.52
N TYR A 311 -17.31 -1.78 15.52
CA TYR A 311 -17.26 -0.90 14.36
C TYR A 311 -15.89 -0.96 13.65
N PHE A 312 -15.81 -1.62 12.47
CA PHE A 312 -14.59 -1.74 11.67
C PHE A 312 -14.64 -1.19 10.24
N PRO A 313 -15.71 -0.51 9.78
CA PRO A 313 -15.68 0.07 8.45
C PRO A 313 -14.53 1.03 8.28
N THR A 314 -13.74 0.82 7.25
CA THR A 314 -12.56 1.62 6.99
C THR A 314 -12.45 1.82 5.48
N PRO A 315 -12.36 3.07 5.01
CA PRO A 315 -11.98 3.32 3.63
C PRO A 315 -10.55 2.87 3.44
N LYS A 316 -10.12 2.72 2.18
CA LYS A 316 -8.72 2.35 1.92
C LYS A 316 -7.78 3.37 2.54
N ILE A 317 -6.88 2.90 3.41
CA ILE A 317 -5.81 3.71 3.97
C ILE A 317 -4.63 3.62 3.01
N TYR A 318 -4.14 4.76 2.55
CA TYR A 318 -2.96 4.86 1.69
C TYR A 318 -2.20 6.15 1.97
N PHE A 319 -0.92 6.14 1.61
CA PHE A 319 -0.07 7.29 1.85
C PHE A 319 -0.42 8.44 0.91
N LYS A 320 -0.99 9.50 1.47
CA LYS A 320 -1.28 10.76 0.80
C LYS A 320 -0.92 11.93 1.69
N SER A 321 -0.82 13.10 1.07
CA SER A 321 -0.60 14.35 1.79
C SER A 321 -1.79 14.70 2.68
N ILE A 322 -1.50 15.32 3.81
CA ILE A 322 -2.48 15.97 4.69
C ILE A 322 -3.32 17.03 3.97
N LYS A 323 -2.85 17.53 2.83
CA LYS A 323 -3.55 18.51 2.00
C LYS A 323 -4.64 17.91 1.09
N ASP A 324 -4.80 16.58 1.06
CA ASP A 324 -5.86 15.92 0.27
C ASP A 324 -7.22 16.07 0.97
N ILE A 325 -7.94 17.14 0.63
CA ILE A 325 -9.24 17.50 1.22
C ILE A 325 -10.28 16.39 1.05
N ASN A 326 -10.30 15.71 -0.09
CA ASN A 326 -11.26 14.63 -0.36
C ASN A 326 -11.02 13.44 0.54
N LEU A 327 -9.75 13.07 0.75
CA LEU A 327 -9.38 12.00 1.66
C LEU A 327 -9.74 12.33 3.11
N ILE A 328 -9.49 13.57 3.55
CA ILE A 328 -9.85 14.05 4.88
C ILE A 328 -11.39 14.00 5.07
N LYS A 329 -12.16 14.49 4.11
CA LYS A 329 -13.64 14.40 4.14
C LYS A 329 -14.12 12.96 4.28
N GLN A 330 -13.52 12.03 3.51
CA GLN A 330 -13.85 10.62 3.56
C GLN A 330 -13.49 10.01 4.93
N TYR A 331 -12.29 10.27 5.46
CA TYR A 331 -11.89 9.77 6.78
C TYR A 331 -12.75 10.33 7.90
N LYS A 332 -13.12 11.63 7.88
CA LYS A 332 -14.06 12.22 8.83
C LYS A 332 -15.44 11.56 8.76
N LYS A 333 -15.91 11.21 7.57
CA LYS A 333 -17.18 10.49 7.41
C LYS A 333 -17.14 9.12 8.10
N TYR A 334 -16.11 8.30 7.79
CA TYR A 334 -15.99 6.93 8.30
C TYR A 334 -15.59 6.84 9.77
N PHE A 335 -14.68 7.69 10.22
CA PHE A 335 -14.11 7.55 11.57
C PHE A 335 -14.77 8.45 12.61
N ILE A 336 -15.53 9.48 12.19
CA ILE A 336 -16.19 10.41 13.13
C ILE A 336 -17.69 10.41 12.95
N ARG A 337 -18.18 10.84 11.77
CA ARG A 337 -19.61 11.15 11.61
C ARG A 337 -20.50 9.91 11.74
N ILE A 338 -20.14 8.82 11.05
CA ILE A 338 -20.93 7.59 11.05
C ILE A 338 -20.93 6.92 12.45
N PRO A 339 -19.79 6.64 13.10
CA PRO A 339 -19.81 6.02 14.43
C PRO A 339 -20.55 6.88 15.46
N ILE A 340 -20.42 8.21 15.44
CA ILE A 340 -21.17 9.10 16.33
C ILE A 340 -22.69 8.93 16.15
N LYS A 341 -23.18 8.86 14.90
CA LYS A 341 -24.60 8.63 14.63
C LYS A 341 -25.08 7.29 15.19
N ILE A 342 -24.28 6.23 15.02
CA ILE A 342 -24.61 4.90 15.54
C ILE A 342 -24.61 4.90 17.07
N ILE A 343 -23.59 5.49 17.71
CA ILE A 343 -23.51 5.58 19.17
C ILE A 343 -24.71 6.33 19.76
N LYS A 344 -25.05 7.51 19.19
CA LYS A 344 -26.22 8.29 19.65
C LYS A 344 -27.53 7.53 19.51
N PHE A 345 -27.68 6.75 18.43
CA PHE A 345 -28.86 5.91 18.29
C PHE A 345 -28.86 4.75 19.27
N ALA A 346 -27.73 4.08 19.42
CA ALA A 346 -27.56 2.92 20.29
C ALA A 346 -27.66 3.25 21.78
N SER A 347 -27.44 4.52 22.18
CA SER A 347 -27.60 4.94 23.59
C SER A 347 -29.07 4.91 24.09
N ASN A 348 -30.06 4.85 23.19
CA ASN A 348 -31.45 4.65 23.57
C ASN A 348 -31.81 3.17 23.85
N PHE A 349 -30.79 2.27 23.77
CA PHE A 349 -30.98 0.85 23.94
C PHE A 349 -29.87 0.31 24.87
N LYS A 350 -30.07 -0.86 25.49
CA LYS A 350 -29.06 -1.52 26.33
C LYS A 350 -27.90 -2.05 25.48
N SER A 351 -27.17 -1.14 24.82
CA SER A 351 -26.12 -1.48 23.87
C SER A 351 -24.72 -1.18 24.42
N LYS A 352 -23.72 -1.88 23.89
CA LYS A 352 -22.29 -1.60 24.11
C LYS A 352 -21.63 -1.31 22.78
N PHE A 353 -20.65 -0.43 22.76
CA PHE A 353 -19.99 -0.02 21.50
C PHE A 353 -18.48 -0.13 21.58
N PHE A 354 -17.86 -0.91 20.69
CA PHE A 354 -16.42 -1.04 20.56
C PHE A 354 -15.92 -0.20 19.38
N TYR A 355 -14.94 0.67 19.66
CA TYR A 355 -14.32 1.51 18.64
C TYR A 355 -12.80 1.32 18.57
N PRO A 356 -12.23 0.86 17.42
CA PRO A 356 -10.79 0.70 17.26
C PRO A 356 -10.12 2.05 17.01
N LEU A 357 -9.14 2.38 17.84
CA LEU A 357 -8.17 3.44 17.64
C LEU A 357 -6.87 2.87 17.04
N THR A 358 -5.86 3.69 16.91
CA THR A 358 -4.54 3.28 16.40
C THR A 358 -3.43 3.78 17.31
N THR A 359 -2.36 2.99 17.44
CA THR A 359 -1.11 3.46 18.05
C THR A 359 -0.25 4.24 17.07
N TYR A 360 -0.61 4.21 15.76
CA TYR A 360 0.12 4.96 14.73
C TYR A 360 -0.09 6.46 14.93
N ASN A 361 0.96 7.12 15.37
CA ASN A 361 0.98 8.57 15.60
C ASN A 361 1.97 9.23 14.63
N ASN A 362 1.43 9.84 13.58
CA ASN A 362 2.21 10.58 12.58
C ASN A 362 1.45 11.84 12.18
N ALA A 363 1.97 12.99 12.56
CA ALA A 363 1.36 14.29 12.29
C ALA A 363 1.15 14.60 10.80
N SER A 364 1.95 13.98 9.92
CA SER A 364 1.81 14.12 8.46
C SER A 364 0.76 13.19 7.84
N SER A 365 0.15 12.29 8.62
CA SER A 365 -0.81 11.31 8.13
C SER A 365 -2.24 11.77 8.37
N PRO A 366 -3.07 11.96 7.32
CA PRO A 366 -4.49 12.25 7.48
C PRO A 366 -5.21 11.21 8.34
N TYR A 367 -4.83 9.93 8.21
CA TYR A 367 -5.40 8.84 8.99
C TYR A 367 -5.15 9.02 10.50
N SER A 368 -3.90 9.29 10.89
CA SER A 368 -3.52 9.48 12.28
C SER A 368 -4.24 10.68 12.90
N LEU A 369 -4.26 11.81 12.20
CA LEU A 369 -4.94 13.03 12.67
C LEU A 369 -6.43 12.82 12.88
N ILE A 370 -7.12 12.21 11.91
CA ILE A 370 -8.56 11.99 12.01
C ILE A 370 -8.90 10.95 13.07
N LYS A 371 -8.05 9.93 13.30
CA LYS A 371 -8.24 8.97 14.40
C LYS A 371 -8.07 9.64 15.77
N SER A 372 -7.13 10.57 15.92
CA SER A 372 -6.99 11.38 17.14
C SER A 372 -8.19 12.30 17.38
N GLU A 373 -8.69 12.96 16.30
CA GLU A 373 -9.92 13.77 16.39
C GLU A 373 -11.15 12.89 16.77
N ALA A 374 -11.23 11.68 16.22
CA ALA A 374 -12.29 10.72 16.53
C ALA A 374 -12.25 10.30 18.01
N GLU A 375 -11.07 10.01 18.56
CA GLU A 375 -10.88 9.67 19.96
C GLU A 375 -11.46 10.75 20.89
N LYS A 376 -11.11 12.02 20.62
CA LYS A 376 -11.60 13.16 21.42
C LYS A 376 -13.13 13.31 21.32
N LYS A 377 -13.71 13.17 20.12
CA LYS A 377 -15.17 13.34 19.91
C LYS A 377 -15.96 12.18 20.49
N ILE A 378 -15.50 10.94 20.37
CA ILE A 378 -16.18 9.76 20.91
C ILE A 378 -16.07 9.72 22.43
N ASN A 379 -14.95 10.15 23.03
CA ASN A 379 -14.83 10.29 24.48
C ASN A 379 -15.91 11.19 25.09
N ARG A 380 -16.31 12.26 24.39
CA ARG A 380 -17.39 13.15 24.86
C ARG A 380 -18.76 12.45 24.90
N LEU A 381 -18.94 11.36 24.16
CA LEU A 381 -20.19 10.59 24.15
C LEU A 381 -20.29 9.56 25.28
N LYS A 382 -19.24 9.35 26.08
CA LYS A 382 -19.29 8.47 27.27
C LYS A 382 -20.28 8.94 28.35
N LYS A 383 -20.73 10.20 28.25
CA LYS A 383 -21.81 10.73 29.10
C LYS A 383 -23.22 10.22 28.72
N LEU A 384 -23.36 9.58 27.56
CA LEU A 384 -24.62 8.93 27.16
C LEU A 384 -24.75 7.58 27.85
N ASP A 385 -25.97 7.08 27.95
CA ASP A 385 -26.25 5.76 28.56
C ASP A 385 -25.85 4.62 27.61
N ILE A 386 -24.54 4.52 27.34
CA ILE A 386 -23.95 3.48 26.52
C ILE A 386 -22.48 3.20 26.95
N LYS A 387 -22.16 1.93 27.19
CA LYS A 387 -20.75 1.54 27.50
C LYS A 387 -19.91 1.58 26.22
N ILE A 388 -18.94 2.52 26.13
CA ILE A 388 -18.05 2.67 24.99
C ILE A 388 -16.64 2.21 25.35
N ASN A 389 -16.17 1.14 24.71
CA ASN A 389 -14.78 0.70 24.79
C ASN A 389 -13.99 1.17 23.59
N MET A 390 -12.92 1.93 23.84
CA MET A 390 -11.95 2.32 22.83
C MET A 390 -10.62 1.61 23.06
N LEU A 391 -10.03 1.07 22.00
CA LEU A 391 -8.77 0.33 22.08
C LEU A 391 -7.78 0.86 21.04
N LYS A 392 -6.61 1.32 21.48
CA LYS A 392 -5.48 1.63 20.60
C LYS A 392 -4.83 0.33 20.12
N ILE A 393 -5.08 -0.03 18.88
CA ILE A 393 -4.58 -1.25 18.25
C ILE A 393 -3.27 -0.92 17.54
N PRO A 394 -2.17 -1.68 17.82
CA PRO A 394 -0.92 -1.55 17.07
C PRO A 394 -1.07 -2.04 15.65
N GLY A 395 -0.02 -1.92 14.84
CA GLY A 395 0.00 -2.51 13.52
C GLY A 395 -0.26 -4.00 13.58
N VAL A 396 -1.28 -4.47 12.86
CA VAL A 396 -1.64 -5.88 12.75
C VAL A 396 -1.57 -6.35 11.30
N ASN A 397 -1.32 -7.64 11.13
CA ASN A 397 -1.20 -8.30 9.82
C ASN A 397 -2.58 -8.37 9.15
N THR A 398 -2.93 -7.36 8.36
CA THR A 398 -4.17 -7.29 7.58
C THR A 398 -3.88 -6.83 6.16
N LYS A 399 -4.78 -7.15 5.23
CA LYS A 399 -4.68 -6.64 3.83
C LYS A 399 -4.65 -5.12 3.74
N GLN A 400 -5.08 -4.41 4.77
CA GLN A 400 -5.07 -2.95 4.82
C GLN A 400 -3.75 -2.38 5.32
N ASN A 401 -3.07 -3.11 6.18
CA ASN A 401 -1.75 -2.74 6.67
C ASN A 401 -0.69 -3.29 5.71
N LEU A 402 -0.29 -2.45 4.77
CA LEU A 402 0.75 -2.75 3.77
C LEU A 402 2.14 -2.37 4.29
N SER A 403 2.40 -2.63 5.57
CA SER A 403 3.71 -2.42 6.17
C SER A 403 4.80 -3.20 5.43
N LEU A 404 5.96 -2.57 5.26
CA LEU A 404 7.17 -3.23 4.76
C LEU A 404 7.69 -4.32 5.72
N LEU A 405 7.20 -4.33 6.97
CA LEU A 405 7.55 -5.32 8.00
C LEU A 405 6.72 -6.61 7.88
N GLY A 406 5.68 -6.64 7.04
CA GLY A 406 4.87 -7.79 6.65
C GLY A 406 4.67 -8.87 7.70
N ASP A 407 5.39 -9.96 7.52
CA ASP A 407 5.27 -11.17 8.36
C ASP A 407 5.64 -10.97 9.85
N LYS A 408 6.28 -9.85 10.20
CA LYS A 408 6.64 -9.52 11.60
C LYS A 408 5.48 -8.87 12.37
N LEU A 409 4.40 -8.52 11.71
CA LEU A 409 3.22 -7.98 12.38
C LEU A 409 2.37 -9.11 12.95
N PRO A 410 1.93 -9.01 14.21
CA PRO A 410 1.06 -10.00 14.82
C PRO A 410 -0.33 -9.98 14.18
N ASN A 411 -1.04 -11.10 14.19
CA ASN A 411 -2.47 -11.13 13.92
C ASN A 411 -3.22 -10.55 15.12
N PHE A 412 -4.42 -10.01 14.90
CA PHE A 412 -5.20 -9.46 16.01
C PHE A 412 -5.58 -10.52 17.05
N ARG A 413 -5.83 -11.76 16.59
CA ARG A 413 -6.05 -12.91 17.45
C ARG A 413 -4.87 -13.19 18.39
N ASP A 414 -3.64 -13.14 17.86
CA ASP A 414 -2.42 -13.36 18.66
C ASP A 414 -2.23 -12.25 19.70
N LEU A 415 -2.61 -11.00 19.35
CA LEU A 415 -2.58 -9.91 20.32
C LEU A 415 -3.56 -10.12 21.47
N MET A 416 -4.78 -10.60 21.19
CA MET A 416 -5.75 -10.92 22.24
C MET A 416 -5.28 -12.07 23.14
N MET A 417 -4.61 -13.08 22.56
CA MET A 417 -4.06 -14.20 23.35
C MET A 417 -2.90 -13.78 24.26
N LYS A 418 -2.06 -12.84 23.77
CA LYS A 418 -0.86 -12.41 24.51
C LYS A 418 -1.12 -11.28 25.50
N LYS A 419 -2.18 -10.49 25.31
CA LYS A 419 -2.48 -9.29 26.10
C LYS A 419 -3.90 -9.34 26.66
N LYS A 420 -4.04 -9.77 27.91
CA LYS A 420 -5.33 -9.89 28.60
C LYS A 420 -6.12 -8.57 28.60
N GLU A 421 -5.43 -7.42 28.68
CA GLU A 421 -6.06 -6.10 28.59
C GLU A 421 -6.79 -5.90 27.25
N ILE A 422 -6.19 -6.33 26.13
CA ILE A 422 -6.84 -6.25 24.81
C ILE A 422 -8.08 -7.13 24.79
N LEU A 423 -7.97 -8.36 25.28
CA LEU A 423 -9.09 -9.29 25.35
C LEU A 423 -10.22 -8.72 26.22
N ASN A 424 -9.92 -8.22 27.41
CA ASN A 424 -10.91 -7.64 28.33
C ASN A 424 -11.66 -6.47 27.69
N LYS A 425 -10.94 -5.54 27.04
CA LYS A 425 -11.59 -4.42 26.31
C LYS A 425 -12.47 -4.90 25.16
N VAL A 426 -12.04 -5.93 24.42
CA VAL A 426 -12.84 -6.53 23.34
C VAL A 426 -14.09 -7.19 23.90
N LEU A 427 -14.02 -7.89 25.03
CA LEU A 427 -15.14 -8.61 25.66
C LEU A 427 -15.96 -7.76 26.62
N PHE A 428 -15.68 -6.44 26.75
CA PHE A 428 -16.35 -5.54 27.70
C PHE A 428 -16.25 -5.97 29.16
N LYS A 429 -15.17 -6.65 29.50
CA LYS A 429 -14.82 -6.99 30.89
C LYS A 429 -14.10 -5.83 31.57
N ASN A 430 -14.28 -5.70 32.86
CA ASN A 430 -13.58 -4.70 33.68
C ASN A 430 -12.12 -5.10 33.92
#